data_bdcae2ee10dec6239e1151e4b9778d4d
#
_entry.id   bdcae2ee10dec6239e1151e4b9778d4d
#
_cell.length_a   1.000
_cell.length_b   1.000
_cell.length_c   1.000
_cell.angle_alpha   90.00
_cell.angle_beta   90.00
_cell.angle_gamma   90.00
#
_symmetry.space_group_name_H-M   'P 1'
#
loop_
_entity.id
_entity.type
_entity.pdbx_description
1 polymer ?
#
loop_
_entity_poly.entity_id
_entity_poly.type
_entity_poly.pdbx_seq_one_letter_code
_entity_poly.pdbx_strand_id
1 'polypeptide(L)'
;GHIICIMPEGVKMRLLEIKGLPVSVLIDFVHRHGGILGPAHPCGEKYLSFTNTGRFYKSPELIKRFDFIEAFNACESAESNEGARKLAEKYKKPGIGGSDAHRPDCIGTGYTILPERVTCETELIALIRSKAAIEAGGVLYGKTAKDKMGPAHKILTYSFWFYNKGGALLKKRKRTLKGKIENPATPIDPIEIPYLHNIKKQK
;
A
#
# COMPACT_ATOMS: atom_id res chain seq x y z
N GLY A 1 -6.76 6.37 0.81
CA GLY A 1 -6.64 5.01 0.33
C GLY A 1 -5.57 4.25 1.09
N HIS A 2 -5.67 2.93 1.08
CA HIS A 2 -4.67 2.06 1.67
C HIS A 2 -3.49 1.88 0.71
N ILE A 3 -2.29 1.74 1.26
CA ILE A 3 -1.06 1.50 0.50
C ILE A 3 -0.33 0.32 1.12
N ILE A 4 0.02 -0.64 0.28
CA ILE A 4 0.87 -1.78 0.64
C ILE A 4 2.32 -1.33 0.48
N CYS A 5 3.14 -1.55 1.50
CA CYS A 5 4.58 -1.29 1.45
C CYS A 5 5.32 -2.59 1.76
N ILE A 6 6.27 -2.94 0.91
CA ILE A 6 7.16 -4.10 1.09
C ILE A 6 8.57 -3.55 1.27
N MET A 7 9.19 -3.86 2.41
CA MET A 7 10.51 -3.35 2.78
C MET A 7 11.53 -4.49 2.79
N PRO A 8 12.81 -4.22 2.50
CA PRO A 8 13.86 -5.22 2.69
C PRO A 8 13.93 -5.73 4.12
N GLU A 9 14.45 -6.94 4.31
CA GLU A 9 14.63 -7.53 5.64
C GLU A 9 15.42 -6.60 6.56
N GLY A 10 15.04 -6.60 7.83
CA GLY A 10 15.70 -5.82 8.87
C GLY A 10 15.37 -4.32 8.87
N VAL A 11 14.72 -3.81 7.85
CA VAL A 11 14.31 -2.39 7.79
C VAL A 11 13.00 -2.21 8.56
N LYS A 12 13.11 -1.73 9.81
CA LYS A 12 11.95 -1.38 10.64
C LYS A 12 11.57 0.08 10.45
N MET A 13 10.34 0.32 10.01
CA MET A 13 9.89 1.68 9.65
C MET A 13 8.71 2.14 10.49
N ARG A 14 8.99 2.72 11.65
CA ARG A 14 7.95 3.34 12.51
C ARG A 14 7.20 4.50 11.79
N LEU A 15 7.81 5.09 10.77
CA LEU A 15 7.15 6.14 9.98
C LEU A 15 5.92 5.65 9.24
N LEU A 16 5.89 4.37 8.81
CA LEU A 16 4.74 3.76 8.13
C LEU A 16 3.50 3.66 9.03
N GLU A 17 3.69 3.69 10.34
CA GLU A 17 2.59 3.71 11.32
C GLU A 17 1.88 5.08 11.40
N ILE A 18 2.43 6.11 10.75
CA ILE A 18 1.87 7.46 10.78
C ILE A 18 0.67 7.56 9.84
N LYS A 19 -0.53 7.51 10.41
CA LYS A 19 -1.77 7.76 9.66
C LYS A 19 -1.79 9.16 9.06
N GLY A 20 -2.21 9.25 7.79
CA GLY A 20 -2.37 10.53 7.10
C GLY A 20 -1.08 11.13 6.54
N LEU A 21 -0.01 10.33 6.43
CA LEU A 21 1.19 10.75 5.72
C LEU A 21 0.86 11.08 4.25
N PRO A 22 1.33 12.21 3.69
CA PRO A 22 1.15 12.49 2.28
C PRO A 22 1.75 11.38 1.42
N VAL A 23 1.00 10.88 0.45
CA VAL A 23 1.43 9.73 -0.36
C VAL A 23 2.74 9.96 -1.10
N SER A 24 3.01 11.21 -1.55
CA SER A 24 4.29 11.56 -2.18
C SER A 24 5.47 11.38 -1.23
N VAL A 25 5.31 11.81 0.03
CA VAL A 25 6.34 11.63 1.07
C VAL A 25 6.54 10.15 1.39
N LEU A 26 5.44 9.39 1.46
CA LEU A 26 5.50 7.93 1.67
C LEU A 26 6.28 7.24 0.55
N ILE A 27 5.99 7.58 -0.71
CA ILE A 27 6.68 7.00 -1.88
C ILE A 27 8.19 7.30 -1.81
N ASP A 28 8.56 8.57 -1.61
CA ASP A 28 9.97 8.96 -1.54
C ASP A 28 10.70 8.25 -0.40
N PHE A 29 10.02 8.10 0.72
CA PHE A 29 10.59 7.46 1.90
C PHE A 29 10.80 5.96 1.68
N VAL A 30 9.80 5.23 1.18
CA VAL A 30 9.89 3.79 0.91
C VAL A 30 10.98 3.50 -0.13
N HIS A 31 11.00 4.25 -1.25
CA HIS A 31 12.02 4.08 -2.30
C HIS A 31 13.43 4.36 -1.80
N ARG A 32 13.61 5.39 -0.98
CA ARG A 32 14.92 5.75 -0.40
C ARG A 32 15.49 4.63 0.47
N HIS A 33 14.63 3.85 1.11
CA HIS A 33 15.02 2.73 1.97
C HIS A 33 14.98 1.38 1.25
N GLY A 34 14.95 1.37 -0.08
CA GLY A 34 15.02 0.16 -0.88
C GLY A 34 13.72 -0.62 -0.98
N GLY A 35 12.63 -0.15 -0.40
CA GLY A 35 11.31 -0.79 -0.47
C GLY A 35 10.55 -0.45 -1.76
N ILE A 36 9.44 -1.15 -1.94
CA ILE A 36 8.46 -0.92 -3.00
C ILE A 36 7.08 -0.70 -2.39
N LEU A 37 6.19 -0.05 -3.14
CA LEU A 37 4.83 0.18 -2.68
C LEU A 37 3.83 0.23 -3.85
N GLY A 38 2.58 -0.07 -3.50
CA GLY A 38 1.45 0.00 -4.42
C GLY A 38 0.13 0.22 -3.70
N PRO A 39 -0.91 0.71 -4.40
CA PRO A 39 -2.22 0.91 -3.81
C PRO A 39 -2.93 -0.42 -3.61
N ALA A 40 -3.45 -0.67 -2.39
CA ALA A 40 -4.36 -1.75 -2.11
C ALA A 40 -5.74 -1.43 -2.69
N HIS A 41 -6.46 -2.45 -3.21
CA HIS A 41 -7.82 -2.36 -3.76
C HIS A 41 -8.11 -0.97 -4.40
N PRO A 42 -7.32 -0.56 -5.43
CA PRO A 42 -7.27 0.84 -5.88
C PRO A 42 -8.60 1.38 -6.39
N CYS A 43 -9.46 0.51 -6.92
CA CYS A 43 -10.77 0.84 -7.49
C CYS A 43 -11.96 0.44 -6.61
N GLY A 44 -11.73 0.05 -5.37
CA GLY A 44 -12.77 -0.33 -4.41
C GLY A 44 -13.54 0.87 -3.84
N GLU A 45 -13.98 0.78 -2.59
CA GLU A 45 -14.84 1.80 -1.97
C GLU A 45 -14.22 3.20 -1.85
N LYS A 46 -15.11 4.23 -1.91
CA LYS A 46 -14.78 5.64 -2.13
C LYS A 46 -13.61 6.23 -1.33
N TYR A 47 -13.41 5.89 -0.07
CA TYR A 47 -12.39 6.52 0.78
C TYR A 47 -11.25 5.60 1.18
N LEU A 48 -11.39 4.31 0.94
CA LEU A 48 -10.33 3.33 1.19
C LEU A 48 -9.45 3.14 -0.06
N SER A 49 -10.00 3.41 -1.24
CA SER A 49 -9.36 3.17 -2.53
C SER A 49 -8.63 4.41 -3.05
N PHE A 50 -7.46 4.20 -3.62
CA PHE A 50 -6.59 5.28 -4.05
C PHE A 50 -7.21 6.12 -5.18
N THR A 51 -7.84 5.49 -6.18
CA THR A 51 -8.45 6.18 -7.32
C THR A 51 -9.65 7.04 -6.94
N ASN A 52 -10.28 6.75 -5.81
CA ASN A 52 -11.42 7.52 -5.29
C ASN A 52 -11.02 8.65 -4.32
N THR A 53 -9.72 8.95 -4.23
CA THR A 53 -9.25 10.05 -3.40
C THR A 53 -9.18 11.35 -4.20
N GLY A 54 -9.47 12.49 -3.55
CA GLY A 54 -9.28 13.81 -4.15
C GLY A 54 -7.85 14.08 -4.59
N ARG A 55 -6.86 13.37 -4.02
CA ARG A 55 -5.47 13.46 -4.43
C ARG A 55 -5.24 12.82 -5.79
N PHE A 56 -5.84 11.68 -6.06
CA PHE A 56 -5.76 11.03 -7.37
C PHE A 56 -6.40 11.89 -8.46
N TYR A 57 -7.58 12.46 -8.20
CA TYR A 57 -8.24 13.36 -9.15
C TYR A 57 -7.40 14.58 -9.51
N LYS A 58 -6.67 15.14 -8.54
CA LYS A 58 -5.77 16.29 -8.76
C LYS A 58 -4.44 15.93 -9.40
N SER A 59 -3.97 14.72 -9.22
CA SER A 59 -2.65 14.26 -9.67
C SER A 59 -2.68 12.78 -10.02
N PRO A 60 -3.37 12.37 -11.10
CA PRO A 60 -3.47 10.96 -11.50
C PRO A 60 -2.11 10.36 -11.85
N GLU A 61 -1.14 11.18 -12.23
CA GLU A 61 0.23 10.77 -12.54
C GLU A 61 0.99 10.17 -11.34
N LEU A 62 0.49 10.37 -10.12
CA LEU A 62 1.06 9.73 -8.92
C LEU A 62 1.05 8.20 -9.03
N ILE A 63 0.13 7.63 -9.81
CA ILE A 63 0.08 6.18 -10.03
C ILE A 63 1.36 5.65 -10.68
N LYS A 64 2.02 6.46 -11.50
CA LYS A 64 3.28 6.09 -12.15
C LYS A 64 4.43 5.87 -11.17
N ARG A 65 4.34 6.46 -9.99
CA ARG A 65 5.37 6.37 -8.95
C ARG A 65 5.25 5.12 -8.08
N PHE A 66 4.14 4.40 -8.15
CA PHE A 66 3.99 3.10 -7.51
C PHE A 66 4.74 2.02 -8.29
N ASP A 67 5.17 0.98 -7.60
CA ASP A 67 5.94 -0.12 -8.19
C ASP A 67 5.02 -1.21 -8.75
N PHE A 68 3.86 -1.41 -8.11
CA PHE A 68 2.85 -2.40 -8.49
C PHE A 68 1.43 -1.87 -8.22
N ILE A 69 0.43 -2.61 -8.66
CA ILE A 69 -1.00 -2.36 -8.40
C ILE A 69 -1.59 -3.65 -7.84
N GLU A 70 -2.40 -3.60 -6.79
CA GLU A 70 -3.22 -4.75 -6.42
C GLU A 70 -4.35 -4.90 -7.44
N ALA A 71 -4.12 -5.78 -8.42
CA ALA A 71 -5.01 -6.01 -9.56
C ALA A 71 -6.15 -6.98 -9.25
N PHE A 72 -5.99 -7.79 -8.19
CA PHE A 72 -7.02 -8.66 -7.65
C PHE A 72 -7.07 -8.55 -6.13
N ASN A 73 -8.26 -8.32 -5.60
CA ASN A 73 -8.54 -8.33 -4.17
C ASN A 73 -9.79 -9.18 -3.94
N ALA A 74 -9.67 -10.25 -3.13
CA ALA A 74 -10.76 -11.20 -2.93
C ALA A 74 -11.96 -10.62 -2.16
N CYS A 75 -11.77 -9.50 -1.44
CA CYS A 75 -12.81 -8.80 -0.68
C CYS A 75 -13.58 -7.77 -1.51
N GLU A 76 -13.08 -7.42 -2.70
CA GLU A 76 -13.69 -6.43 -3.59
C GLU A 76 -14.62 -7.07 -4.64
N SER A 77 -15.42 -6.23 -5.30
CA SER A 77 -16.31 -6.71 -6.38
C SER A 77 -15.52 -7.07 -7.65
N ALA A 78 -16.14 -7.85 -8.54
CA ALA A 78 -15.57 -8.17 -9.84
C ALA A 78 -15.27 -6.92 -10.67
N GLU A 79 -16.16 -5.91 -10.61
CA GLU A 79 -16.01 -4.63 -11.32
C GLU A 79 -14.83 -3.83 -10.76
N SER A 80 -14.64 -3.83 -9.43
CA SER A 80 -13.49 -3.18 -8.78
C SER A 80 -12.18 -3.82 -9.21
N ASN A 81 -12.14 -5.15 -9.26
CA ASN A 81 -10.97 -5.91 -9.71
C ASN A 81 -10.68 -5.69 -11.20
N GLU A 82 -11.72 -5.62 -12.04
CA GLU A 82 -11.55 -5.29 -13.46
C GLU A 82 -11.00 -3.89 -13.65
N GLY A 83 -11.49 -2.91 -12.88
CA GLY A 83 -10.94 -1.56 -12.85
C GLY A 83 -9.48 -1.51 -12.44
N ALA A 84 -9.09 -2.32 -11.44
CA ALA A 84 -7.72 -2.41 -10.97
C ALA A 84 -6.77 -3.06 -12.00
N ARG A 85 -7.23 -4.11 -12.71
CA ARG A 85 -6.48 -4.71 -13.84
C ARG A 85 -6.22 -3.71 -14.95
N LYS A 86 -7.28 -3.01 -15.41
CA LYS A 86 -7.16 -1.95 -16.43
C LYS A 86 -6.21 -0.83 -15.99
N LEU A 87 -6.20 -0.51 -14.70
CA LEU A 87 -5.28 0.46 -14.14
C LEU A 87 -3.82 -0.03 -14.23
N ALA A 88 -3.56 -1.30 -13.86
CA ALA A 88 -2.24 -1.90 -13.95
C ALA A 88 -1.74 -1.94 -15.40
N GLU A 89 -2.58 -2.38 -16.34
CA GLU A 89 -2.28 -2.42 -17.77
C GLU A 89 -1.99 -1.02 -18.33
N LYS A 90 -2.86 -0.05 -18.07
CA LYS A 90 -2.72 1.35 -18.52
C LYS A 90 -1.38 1.95 -18.12
N TYR A 91 -0.92 1.68 -16.90
CA TYR A 91 0.31 2.23 -16.37
C TYR A 91 1.51 1.27 -16.46
N LYS A 92 1.31 0.10 -17.11
CA LYS A 92 2.34 -0.95 -17.29
C LYS A 92 3.02 -1.32 -15.97
N LYS A 93 2.19 -1.55 -14.94
CA LYS A 93 2.62 -1.95 -13.61
C LYS A 93 2.34 -3.43 -13.38
N PRO A 94 3.23 -4.16 -12.69
CA PRO A 94 2.94 -5.51 -12.22
C PRO A 94 1.63 -5.53 -11.43
N GLY A 95 0.76 -6.51 -11.71
CA GLY A 95 -0.47 -6.74 -10.98
C GLY A 95 -0.26 -7.79 -9.90
N ILE A 96 -0.49 -7.46 -8.64
CA ILE A 96 -0.47 -8.43 -7.54
C ILE A 96 -1.89 -8.80 -7.10
N GLY A 97 -2.03 -9.94 -6.43
CA GLY A 97 -3.28 -10.39 -5.82
C GLY A 97 -3.18 -10.44 -4.29
N GLY A 98 -4.25 -10.08 -3.62
CA GLY A 98 -4.37 -10.12 -2.17
C GLY A 98 -5.74 -10.62 -1.71
N SER A 99 -5.79 -11.24 -0.53
CA SER A 99 -7.03 -11.72 0.06
C SER A 99 -7.80 -10.64 0.83
N ASP A 100 -7.11 -9.59 1.29
CA ASP A 100 -7.69 -8.57 2.21
C ASP A 100 -8.43 -9.23 3.39
N ALA A 101 -7.81 -10.30 3.94
CA ALA A 101 -8.44 -11.18 4.89
C ALA A 101 -8.64 -10.50 6.24
N HIS A 102 -9.89 -10.44 6.68
CA HIS A 102 -10.28 -9.99 8.02
C HIS A 102 -10.70 -11.16 8.92
N ARG A 103 -10.63 -12.38 8.41
CA ARG A 103 -10.94 -13.64 9.10
C ARG A 103 -9.97 -14.73 8.65
N PRO A 104 -9.65 -15.72 9.49
CA PRO A 104 -8.69 -16.77 9.16
C PRO A 104 -9.09 -17.60 7.93
N ASP A 105 -10.38 -17.87 7.73
CA ASP A 105 -10.93 -18.65 6.62
C ASP A 105 -10.84 -17.94 5.26
N CYS A 106 -10.49 -16.65 5.26
CA CYS A 106 -10.31 -15.85 4.06
C CYS A 106 -8.83 -15.74 3.63
N ILE A 107 -7.89 -16.22 4.46
CA ILE A 107 -6.45 -16.16 4.12
C ILE A 107 -6.18 -17.07 2.92
N GLY A 108 -5.46 -16.54 1.92
CA GLY A 108 -5.10 -17.28 0.71
C GLY A 108 -6.18 -17.30 -0.38
N THR A 109 -7.36 -16.70 -0.16
CA THR A 109 -8.40 -16.58 -1.20
C THR A 109 -8.01 -15.66 -2.35
N GLY A 110 -7.10 -14.71 -2.11
CA GLY A 110 -6.42 -13.92 -3.13
C GLY A 110 -4.92 -14.11 -2.99
N TYR A 111 -4.22 -14.27 -4.11
CA TYR A 111 -2.80 -14.59 -4.15
C TYR A 111 -2.11 -14.02 -5.39
N THR A 112 -0.79 -14.01 -5.34
CA THR A 112 0.09 -13.66 -6.46
C THR A 112 0.89 -14.89 -6.89
N ILE A 113 0.86 -15.20 -8.17
CA ILE A 113 1.69 -16.26 -8.77
C ILE A 113 2.99 -15.61 -9.23
N LEU A 114 4.09 -16.14 -8.75
CA LEU A 114 5.44 -15.69 -9.10
C LEU A 114 6.07 -16.69 -10.07
N PRO A 115 6.90 -16.24 -11.04
CA PRO A 115 7.55 -17.12 -12.01
C PRO A 115 8.66 -17.99 -11.40
N GLU A 116 9.15 -17.59 -10.21
CA GLU A 116 10.20 -18.31 -9.48
C GLU A 116 9.94 -18.27 -7.98
N ARG A 117 10.59 -19.15 -7.24
CA ARG A 117 10.50 -19.18 -5.79
C ARG A 117 11.28 -18.01 -5.21
N VAL A 118 10.63 -17.24 -4.33
CA VAL A 118 11.25 -16.21 -3.48
C VAL A 118 11.26 -16.69 -2.04
N THR A 119 12.32 -16.37 -1.32
CA THR A 119 12.54 -16.82 0.05
C THR A 119 12.56 -15.65 1.04
N CYS A 120 12.65 -14.43 0.54
CA CYS A 120 12.75 -13.24 1.36
C CYS A 120 12.17 -12.00 0.66
N GLU A 121 11.94 -10.93 1.42
CA GLU A 121 11.38 -9.68 0.92
C GLU A 121 12.28 -9.02 -0.12
N THR A 122 13.59 -9.10 0.03
CA THR A 122 14.55 -8.50 -0.91
C THR A 122 14.46 -9.16 -2.30
N GLU A 123 14.32 -10.48 -2.35
CA GLU A 123 14.11 -11.21 -3.61
C GLU A 123 12.76 -10.82 -4.25
N LEU A 124 11.69 -10.74 -3.46
CA LEU A 124 10.39 -10.30 -3.94
C LEU A 124 10.43 -8.87 -4.51
N ILE A 125 11.11 -7.96 -3.83
CA ILE A 125 11.30 -6.58 -4.29
C ILE A 125 12.06 -6.56 -5.62
N ALA A 126 13.13 -7.34 -5.76
CA ALA A 126 13.91 -7.43 -6.98
C ALA A 126 13.05 -7.98 -8.14
N LEU A 127 12.28 -9.04 -7.88
CA LEU A 127 11.39 -9.65 -8.85
C LEU A 127 10.33 -8.67 -9.36
N ILE A 128 9.65 -7.95 -8.47
CA ILE A 128 8.64 -6.96 -8.86
C ILE A 128 9.28 -5.80 -9.66
N ARG A 129 10.46 -5.35 -9.27
CA ARG A 129 11.20 -4.29 -9.98
C ARG A 129 11.67 -4.70 -11.37
N SER A 130 12.02 -5.96 -11.57
CA SER A 130 12.39 -6.51 -12.87
C SER A 130 11.23 -6.56 -13.86
N LYS A 131 9.99 -6.31 -13.37
CA LYS A 131 8.74 -6.47 -14.13
C LYS A 131 8.57 -7.88 -14.67
N ALA A 132 9.03 -8.87 -13.91
CA ALA A 132 8.77 -10.26 -14.21
C ALA A 132 7.27 -10.52 -14.42
N ALA A 133 6.95 -11.53 -15.21
CA ALA A 133 5.56 -11.92 -15.43
C ALA A 133 5.00 -12.51 -14.12
N ILE A 134 4.22 -11.71 -13.40
CA ILE A 134 3.48 -12.13 -12.22
C ILE A 134 1.99 -12.07 -12.51
N GLU A 135 1.22 -12.96 -11.91
CA GLU A 135 -0.21 -13.05 -12.12
C GLU A 135 -0.95 -12.89 -10.80
N ALA A 136 -2.03 -12.11 -10.83
CA ALA A 136 -2.93 -11.93 -9.72
C ALA A 136 -4.14 -12.87 -9.88
N GLY A 137 -4.48 -13.64 -8.86
CA GLY A 137 -5.59 -14.60 -8.92
C GLY A 137 -6.27 -14.83 -7.58
N GLY A 138 -7.34 -15.59 -7.62
CA GLY A 138 -8.06 -15.97 -6.41
C GLY A 138 -9.56 -16.21 -6.63
N VAL A 139 -10.27 -16.28 -5.50
CA VAL A 139 -11.73 -16.47 -5.44
C VAL A 139 -12.32 -15.33 -4.63
N LEU A 140 -13.35 -14.69 -5.16
CA LEU A 140 -14.07 -13.62 -4.46
C LEU A 140 -14.82 -14.17 -3.25
N TYR A 141 -14.91 -13.38 -2.19
CA TYR A 141 -15.75 -13.70 -1.05
C TYR A 141 -17.23 -13.73 -1.47
N GLY A 142 -17.92 -14.82 -1.17
CA GLY A 142 -19.33 -14.95 -1.51
C GLY A 142 -20.24 -13.98 -0.73
N LYS A 143 -19.87 -13.62 0.51
CA LYS A 143 -20.56 -12.59 1.33
C LYS A 143 -19.56 -11.99 2.31
N THR A 144 -19.37 -10.69 2.24
CA THR A 144 -18.56 -9.92 3.19
C THR A 144 -19.39 -9.56 4.44
N ALA A 145 -18.73 -9.12 5.50
CA ALA A 145 -19.43 -8.56 6.66
C ALA A 145 -20.29 -7.33 6.29
N LYS A 146 -19.89 -6.60 5.25
CA LYS A 146 -20.61 -5.44 4.70
C LYS A 146 -21.97 -5.85 4.14
N ASP A 147 -22.03 -6.97 3.42
CA ASP A 147 -23.27 -7.48 2.82
C ASP A 147 -24.27 -7.92 3.88
N LYS A 148 -23.78 -8.40 5.04
CA LYS A 148 -24.64 -8.79 6.18
C LYS A 148 -25.24 -7.61 6.93
N MET A 149 -24.58 -6.45 6.89
CA MET A 149 -25.01 -5.26 7.66
C MET A 149 -25.94 -4.34 6.88
N GLY A 150 -26.19 -4.60 5.59
CA GLY A 150 -27.05 -3.78 4.75
C GLY A 150 -26.70 -2.28 4.80
N PRO A 151 -27.67 -1.36 4.78
CA PRO A 151 -27.42 0.09 4.80
C PRO A 151 -26.66 0.60 6.03
N ALA A 152 -26.74 -0.13 7.16
CA ALA A 152 -26.09 0.27 8.42
C ALA A 152 -24.56 0.28 8.30
N HIS A 153 -23.98 -0.52 7.38
CA HIS A 153 -22.53 -0.51 7.15
C HIS A 153 -22.04 0.88 6.73
N LYS A 154 -22.79 1.63 5.94
CA LYS A 154 -22.41 2.98 5.49
C LYS A 154 -22.25 3.93 6.67
N ILE A 155 -23.19 3.89 7.63
CA ILE A 155 -23.15 4.73 8.85
C ILE A 155 -21.92 4.39 9.66
N LEU A 156 -21.64 3.10 9.90
CA LEU A 156 -20.46 2.65 10.66
C LEU A 156 -19.15 3.06 9.97
N THR A 157 -19.08 2.92 8.67
CA THR A 157 -17.91 3.25 7.89
C THR A 157 -17.64 4.77 7.87
N TYR A 158 -18.68 5.59 7.72
CA TYR A 158 -18.52 7.05 7.82
C TYR A 158 -18.16 7.48 9.24
N SER A 159 -18.74 6.87 10.28
CA SER A 159 -18.36 7.12 11.67
C SER A 159 -16.90 6.78 11.95
N PHE A 160 -16.43 5.64 11.45
CA PHE A 160 -15.04 5.23 11.55
C PHE A 160 -14.10 6.17 10.78
N TRP A 161 -14.50 6.63 9.61
CA TRP A 161 -13.76 7.63 8.85
C TRP A 161 -13.64 8.97 9.59
N PHE A 162 -14.76 9.47 10.14
CA PHE A 162 -14.79 10.68 10.98
C PHE A 162 -13.90 10.53 12.20
N TYR A 163 -13.98 9.40 12.91
CA TYR A 163 -13.14 9.09 14.06
C TYR A 163 -11.64 9.11 13.70
N ASN A 164 -11.27 8.45 12.62
CA ASN A 164 -9.87 8.41 12.18
C ASN A 164 -9.38 9.78 11.71
N LYS A 165 -10.22 10.53 10.98
CA LYS A 165 -9.87 11.89 10.51
C LYS A 165 -9.78 12.88 11.66
N GLY A 166 -10.71 12.84 12.60
CA GLY A 166 -10.68 13.64 13.83
C GLY A 166 -9.48 13.29 14.70
N GLY A 167 -9.20 12.02 14.90
CA GLY A 167 -8.03 11.55 15.63
C GLY A 167 -6.69 11.97 14.98
N ALA A 168 -6.62 11.99 13.65
CA ALA A 168 -5.44 12.47 12.92
C ALA A 168 -5.23 13.99 13.12
N LEU A 169 -6.31 14.77 13.09
CA LEU A 169 -6.26 16.22 13.34
C LEU A 169 -5.83 16.53 14.78
N LEU A 170 -6.37 15.80 15.76
CA LEU A 170 -6.00 15.96 17.18
C LEU A 170 -4.53 15.57 17.43
N LYS A 171 -4.07 14.48 16.80
CA LYS A 171 -2.65 14.07 16.87
C LYS A 171 -1.73 15.07 16.18
N LYS A 172 -2.14 15.64 15.04
CA LYS A 172 -1.39 16.71 14.37
C LYS A 172 -1.24 17.94 15.29
N ARG A 173 -2.34 18.35 15.96
CA ARG A 173 -2.33 19.47 16.91
C ARG A 173 -1.40 19.21 18.10
N LYS A 174 -1.46 18.00 18.70
CA LYS A 174 -0.56 17.60 19.80
C LYS A 174 0.91 17.58 19.37
N ARG A 175 1.22 17.13 18.16
CA ARG A 175 2.59 17.13 17.62
C ARG A 175 3.13 18.54 17.37
N THR A 176 2.30 19.44 16.84
CA THR A 176 2.67 20.84 16.64
C THR A 176 2.96 21.54 17.98
N LEU A 177 2.23 21.19 19.04
CA LEU A 177 2.47 21.69 20.39
C LEU A 177 3.73 21.08 21.01
N LYS A 178 3.98 19.77 20.84
CA LYS A 178 5.19 19.10 21.34
C LYS A 178 6.46 19.55 20.59
N GLY A 179 6.40 19.71 19.27
CA GLY A 179 7.52 20.22 18.47
C GLY A 179 7.90 21.67 18.74
N LYS A 180 7.04 22.43 19.46
CA LYS A 180 7.39 23.75 19.99
C LYS A 180 8.14 23.67 21.32
N ILE A 181 8.10 22.54 22.00
CA ILE A 181 8.68 22.33 23.33
C ILE A 181 10.01 21.57 23.24
N GLU A 182 10.20 20.73 22.25
CA GLU A 182 11.41 19.95 22.04
C GLU A 182 12.00 20.30 20.66
N ASN A 183 12.88 21.29 20.62
CA ASN A 183 13.84 21.42 19.53
C ASN A 183 15.08 20.66 19.96
N PRO A 184 15.48 19.62 19.25
CA PRO A 184 16.70 19.72 18.48
C PRO A 184 16.62 19.05 17.12
N ALA A 185 17.07 19.77 16.10
CA ALA A 185 17.56 19.19 14.87
C ALA A 185 18.83 18.38 15.21
N THR A 186 18.64 17.10 15.52
CA THR A 186 19.74 16.14 15.42
C THR A 186 19.79 15.70 13.96
N PRO A 187 20.94 15.86 13.27
CA PRO A 187 21.14 15.27 11.96
C PRO A 187 20.93 13.76 12.10
N ILE A 188 20.06 13.21 11.25
CA ILE A 188 19.96 11.76 11.11
C ILE A 188 21.21 11.37 10.33
N ASP A 189 22.16 10.72 10.98
CA ASP A 189 23.30 10.11 10.32
C ASP A 189 22.81 9.23 9.15
N PRO A 190 23.43 9.35 7.96
CA PRO A 190 23.10 8.48 6.85
C PRO A 190 23.41 7.04 7.27
N ILE A 191 22.37 6.22 7.41
CA ILE A 191 22.53 4.80 7.64
C ILE A 191 23.26 4.25 6.43
N GLU A 192 24.51 3.87 6.57
CA GLU A 192 25.26 3.12 5.58
C GLU A 192 24.49 1.81 5.33
N ILE A 193 24.00 1.66 4.09
CA ILE A 193 23.36 0.42 3.64
C ILE A 193 24.51 -0.50 3.16
N PRO A 194 24.85 -1.58 3.89
CA PRO A 194 26.00 -2.43 3.57
C PRO A 194 25.91 -3.11 2.19
N TYR A 195 24.74 -3.07 1.56
CA TYR A 195 24.45 -3.89 0.37
C TYR A 195 24.77 -3.22 -0.98
N LEU A 196 24.98 -1.90 -1.04
CA LEU A 196 25.29 -1.22 -2.31
C LEU A 196 26.74 -1.34 -2.76
N HIS A 197 27.65 -1.83 -1.91
CA HIS A 197 29.06 -2.00 -2.25
C HIS A 197 29.39 -3.25 -3.08
N ASN A 198 28.51 -4.26 -3.07
CA ASN A 198 28.77 -5.53 -3.76
C ASN A 198 28.29 -5.59 -5.22
N ILE A 199 27.43 -4.66 -5.67
CA ILE A 199 26.92 -4.66 -7.06
C ILE A 199 27.93 -4.03 -8.04
N LYS A 200 28.91 -3.26 -7.57
CA LYS A 200 29.93 -2.63 -8.43
C LYS A 200 31.18 -3.47 -8.72
N LYS A 201 31.29 -4.67 -8.14
CA LYS A 201 32.47 -5.56 -8.35
C LYS A 201 32.22 -6.77 -9.25
N GLN A 202 31.04 -6.86 -9.89
CA GLN A 202 30.76 -7.90 -10.89
C GLN A 202 30.38 -7.24 -12.23
N LYS A 203 31.31 -6.53 -12.81
CA LYS A 203 31.36 -6.22 -14.23
C LYS A 203 32.83 -6.25 -14.64
#